data_f8fe741741691bf13325770a6f8032ad
#
_entry.id   f8fe741741691bf13325770a6f8032ad
#
_cell.length_a   1.000
_cell.length_b   1.000
_cell.length_c   1.000
_cell.angle_alpha   90.00
_cell.angle_beta   90.00
_cell.angle_gamma   90.00
#
_symmetry.space_group_name_H-M   'P 1'
#
loop_
_entity.id
_entity.type
_entity.pdbx_description
1 polymer ?
#
loop_
_entity_poly.entity_id
_entity_poly.type
_entity_poly.pdbx_seq_one_letter_code
_entity_poly.pdbx_strand_id
1 'polypeptide(L)'
;MYILRTRIKKDIVCEFLPPVKPSNKVIILCSGMPTHPDKKELLEFLSQKGYWSFMPRYRGSWESAGSFLKVSPHRDVLDVIDQLPRGFPDLWSGKIHTVRRPEAYLIGSSFGGPAVILASRDPRVRKAVALSPVTDWRVDDKAESIDKLATFTRMAFGNGYRGTEKDWTKLKNGKFYNPAYEASSIDGGKLLIVHAEDDKIVYAKTSATFARQTGARLLLLKRGGHLSLSHTMRPELWRKMRRFLK
;
A
#
# COMPACT_ATOMS: atom_id res chain seq x y z
N MET A 1 12.13 -17.26 9.60
CA MET A 1 12.91 -16.03 9.84
C MET A 1 12.15 -15.16 10.84
N TYR A 2 12.81 -14.45 11.75
CA TYR A 2 12.12 -13.53 12.65
C TYR A 2 11.83 -12.23 11.92
N ILE A 3 10.59 -11.73 12.03
CA ILE A 3 10.23 -10.43 11.48
C ILE A 3 10.86 -9.34 12.33
N LEU A 4 11.64 -8.49 11.70
CA LEU A 4 12.26 -7.33 12.31
C LEU A 4 11.26 -6.16 12.35
N ARG A 5 11.44 -5.26 13.30
CA ARG A 5 10.55 -4.12 13.47
C ARG A 5 11.36 -2.85 13.67
N THR A 6 10.92 -1.78 13.05
CA THR A 6 11.51 -0.44 13.22
C THR A 6 10.43 0.61 13.45
N ARG A 7 10.85 1.80 13.83
CA ARG A 7 9.99 2.98 13.95
C ARG A 7 10.54 4.09 13.05
N ILE A 8 9.76 4.46 12.05
CA ILE A 8 10.07 5.49 11.07
C ILE A 8 9.50 6.83 11.56
N LYS A 9 10.28 7.91 11.46
CA LYS A 9 9.86 9.28 11.88
C LYS A 9 9.27 9.33 13.30
N LYS A 10 9.67 8.41 14.18
CA LYS A 10 9.20 8.25 15.57
C LYS A 10 7.74 7.77 15.72
N ASP A 11 6.92 7.82 14.70
CA ASP A 11 5.47 7.55 14.79
C ASP A 11 4.97 6.38 13.92
N ILE A 12 5.68 5.97 12.87
CA ILE A 12 5.27 4.86 12.01
C ILE A 12 5.99 3.57 12.43
N VAL A 13 5.25 2.61 12.97
CA VAL A 13 5.78 1.25 13.19
C VAL A 13 5.80 0.52 11.85
N CYS A 14 6.93 -0.09 11.55
CA CYS A 14 7.14 -0.80 10.29
C CYS A 14 7.79 -2.15 10.54
N GLU A 15 7.17 -3.21 10.09
CA GLU A 15 7.80 -4.53 10.00
C GLU A 15 8.64 -4.62 8.74
N PHE A 16 9.79 -5.30 8.82
CA PHE A 16 10.67 -5.44 7.67
C PHE A 16 11.49 -6.72 7.70
N LEU A 17 11.97 -7.11 6.53
CA LEU A 17 13.01 -8.13 6.36
C LEU A 17 14.05 -7.68 5.34
N PRO A 18 15.34 -7.92 5.62
CA PRO A 18 16.38 -7.78 4.61
C PRO A 18 16.26 -8.87 3.54
N PRO A 19 16.78 -8.66 2.34
CA PRO A 19 16.87 -9.69 1.33
C PRO A 19 17.87 -10.79 1.74
N VAL A 20 17.61 -12.04 1.33
CA VAL A 20 18.52 -13.17 1.60
C VAL A 20 19.90 -12.96 0.93
N LYS A 21 19.93 -12.34 -0.24
CA LYS A 21 21.16 -11.93 -0.94
C LYS A 21 21.26 -10.40 -0.94
N PRO A 22 22.44 -9.81 -0.78
CA PRO A 22 22.61 -8.36 -0.79
C PRO A 22 21.93 -7.69 -1.99
N SER A 23 21.13 -6.69 -1.74
CA SER A 23 20.36 -5.95 -2.74
C SER A 23 19.99 -4.55 -2.21
N ASN A 24 19.81 -3.59 -3.12
CA ASN A 24 19.24 -2.28 -2.82
C ASN A 24 17.76 -2.13 -3.25
N LYS A 25 17.18 -3.23 -3.78
CA LYS A 25 15.77 -3.25 -4.19
C LYS A 25 14.87 -3.35 -2.96
N VAL A 26 13.89 -2.47 -2.92
CA VAL A 26 12.96 -2.34 -1.79
C VAL A 26 11.54 -2.50 -2.28
N ILE A 27 10.74 -3.32 -1.63
CA ILE A 27 9.28 -3.32 -1.79
C ILE A 27 8.64 -2.81 -0.50
N ILE A 28 7.83 -1.76 -0.62
CA ILE A 28 6.99 -1.26 0.47
C ILE A 28 5.56 -1.73 0.21
N LEU A 29 5.00 -2.43 1.20
CA LEU A 29 3.66 -3.01 1.17
C LEU A 29 2.66 -2.06 1.82
N CYS A 30 1.57 -1.76 1.14
CA CYS A 30 0.49 -0.92 1.62
C CYS A 30 -0.78 -1.74 1.78
N SER A 31 -1.12 -2.07 3.02
CA SER A 31 -2.27 -2.92 3.33
C SER A 31 -3.61 -2.26 2.98
N GLY A 32 -4.57 -3.09 2.60
CA GLY A 32 -5.98 -2.71 2.64
C GLY A 32 -6.45 -2.43 4.07
N MET A 33 -7.66 -1.92 4.22
CA MET A 33 -8.28 -1.73 5.53
C MET A 33 -9.79 -2.07 5.49
N PRO A 34 -10.34 -2.48 6.63
CA PRO A 34 -9.61 -2.84 7.85
C PRO A 34 -8.94 -4.21 7.71
N THR A 35 -7.79 -4.39 8.34
CA THR A 35 -7.06 -5.67 8.34
C THR A 35 -6.12 -5.77 9.53
N HIS A 36 -5.82 -6.99 9.96
CA HIS A 36 -4.74 -7.24 10.91
C HIS A 36 -3.38 -7.09 10.20
N PRO A 37 -2.37 -6.52 10.87
CA PRO A 37 -1.05 -6.27 10.28
C PRO A 37 -0.15 -7.52 10.29
N ASP A 38 -0.70 -8.69 10.02
CA ASP A 38 0.07 -9.93 9.93
C ASP A 38 0.25 -10.33 8.46
N LYS A 39 1.47 -10.16 7.96
CA LYS A 39 1.87 -10.53 6.60
C LYS A 39 3.27 -11.15 6.58
N LYS A 40 3.63 -11.90 7.63
CA LYS A 40 4.93 -12.55 7.77
C LYS A 40 5.33 -13.32 6.52
N GLU A 41 4.47 -14.19 6.02
CA GLU A 41 4.75 -15.04 4.86
C GLU A 41 5.07 -14.21 3.60
N LEU A 42 4.37 -13.08 3.41
CA LEU A 42 4.63 -12.19 2.28
C LEU A 42 5.97 -11.46 2.41
N LEU A 43 6.32 -11.01 3.61
CA LEU A 43 7.63 -10.40 3.86
C LEU A 43 8.76 -11.40 3.60
N GLU A 44 8.63 -12.64 4.07
CA GLU A 44 9.58 -13.72 3.84
C GLU A 44 9.70 -14.07 2.34
N PHE A 45 8.56 -14.17 1.66
CA PHE A 45 8.52 -14.41 0.22
C PHE A 45 9.31 -13.35 -0.55
N LEU A 46 9.09 -12.07 -0.27
CA LEU A 46 9.78 -10.99 -0.97
C LEU A 46 11.28 -10.93 -0.63
N SER A 47 11.64 -11.18 0.63
CA SER A 47 13.03 -11.33 1.07
C SER A 47 13.77 -12.42 0.27
N GLN A 48 13.15 -13.58 0.07
CA GLN A 48 13.66 -14.68 -0.75
C GLN A 48 13.78 -14.31 -2.23
N LYS A 49 12.95 -13.37 -2.72
CA LYS A 49 13.01 -12.83 -4.09
C LYS A 49 14.05 -11.73 -4.28
N GLY A 50 14.82 -11.42 -3.23
CA GLY A 50 15.92 -10.45 -3.28
C GLY A 50 15.51 -9.00 -3.02
N TYR A 51 14.38 -8.78 -2.35
CA TYR A 51 13.92 -7.44 -1.96
C TYR A 51 14.03 -7.23 -0.46
N TRP A 52 14.44 -6.05 -0.05
CA TRP A 52 14.04 -5.53 1.24
C TRP A 52 12.52 -5.41 1.24
N SER A 53 11.85 -6.01 2.18
CA SER A 53 10.40 -5.93 2.30
C SER A 53 10.01 -5.12 3.53
N PHE A 54 9.18 -4.10 3.34
CA PHE A 54 8.70 -3.21 4.40
C PHE A 54 7.18 -3.19 4.41
N MET A 55 6.60 -3.22 5.61
CA MET A 55 5.17 -3.09 5.81
C MET A 55 4.89 -2.06 6.91
N PRO A 56 4.79 -0.78 6.56
CA PRO A 56 4.42 0.25 7.50
C PRO A 56 2.95 0.11 7.91
N ARG A 57 2.66 0.37 9.18
CA ARG A 57 1.33 0.61 9.69
C ARG A 57 1.05 2.10 9.56
N TYR A 58 -0.05 2.44 8.90
CA TYR A 58 -0.39 3.86 8.71
C TYR A 58 -0.48 4.59 10.06
N ARG A 59 -0.12 5.88 10.07
CA ARG A 59 -0.30 6.72 11.26
C ARG A 59 -1.73 6.58 11.80
N GLY A 60 -1.84 6.44 13.11
CA GLY A 60 -3.11 6.21 13.79
C GLY A 60 -3.69 4.80 13.62
N SER A 61 -2.94 3.87 13.03
CA SER A 61 -3.33 2.47 13.02
C SER A 61 -2.37 1.60 13.85
N TRP A 62 -2.95 0.61 14.52
CA TRP A 62 -2.23 -0.36 15.34
C TRP A 62 -1.23 0.32 16.28
N GLU A 63 0.04 -0.05 16.28
CA GLU A 63 1.06 0.52 17.16
C GLU A 63 1.70 1.82 16.61
N SER A 64 1.31 2.25 15.41
CA SER A 64 1.74 3.56 14.89
C SER A 64 1.05 4.70 15.61
N ALA A 65 1.78 5.73 16.00
CA ALA A 65 1.23 6.89 16.68
C ALA A 65 0.41 7.80 15.73
N GLY A 66 -0.22 8.82 16.29
CA GLY A 66 -0.99 9.80 15.54
C GLY A 66 -2.45 9.44 15.33
N SER A 67 -3.13 10.11 14.38
CA SER A 67 -4.53 9.90 14.03
C SER A 67 -4.68 9.39 12.61
N PHE A 68 -5.46 8.32 12.43
CA PHE A 68 -5.72 7.71 11.13
C PHE A 68 -6.45 8.69 10.21
N LEU A 69 -5.98 8.81 8.97
CA LEU A 69 -6.49 9.77 7.97
C LEU A 69 -6.30 11.26 8.32
N LYS A 70 -5.60 11.61 9.40
CA LYS A 70 -5.23 13.01 9.66
C LYS A 70 -4.37 13.55 8.52
N VAL A 71 -3.41 12.75 8.07
CA VAL A 71 -2.57 12.98 6.90
C VAL A 71 -2.86 11.86 5.87
N SER A 72 -2.70 12.15 4.59
CA SER A 72 -2.93 11.17 3.54
C SER A 72 -1.92 10.01 3.64
N PRO A 73 -2.37 8.74 3.67
CA PRO A 73 -1.52 7.56 3.91
C PRO A 73 -0.33 7.39 2.97
N HIS A 74 -0.37 7.96 1.75
CA HIS A 74 0.80 7.93 0.86
C HIS A 74 2.02 8.66 1.45
N ARG A 75 1.81 9.62 2.35
CA ARG A 75 2.90 10.31 3.05
C ARG A 75 3.68 9.38 3.96
N ASP A 76 3.02 8.41 4.57
CA ASP A 76 3.68 7.39 5.39
C ASP A 76 4.63 6.54 4.55
N VAL A 77 4.25 6.24 3.30
CA VAL A 77 5.11 5.54 2.34
C VAL A 77 6.35 6.36 1.99
N LEU A 78 6.18 7.66 1.74
CA LEU A 78 7.29 8.57 1.42
C LEU A 78 8.23 8.73 2.61
N ASP A 79 7.71 8.79 3.84
CA ASP A 79 8.51 8.84 5.06
C ASP A 79 9.36 7.57 5.25
N VAL A 80 8.84 6.39 4.86
CA VAL A 80 9.66 5.17 4.83
C VAL A 80 10.81 5.33 3.83
N ILE A 81 10.53 5.77 2.59
CA ILE A 81 11.55 5.97 1.55
C ILE A 81 12.62 6.96 2.02
N ASP A 82 12.22 8.05 2.69
CA ASP A 82 13.13 9.06 3.23
C ASP A 82 14.08 8.50 4.29
N GLN A 83 13.61 7.53 5.09
CA GLN A 83 14.39 6.97 6.20
C GLN A 83 15.41 5.93 5.74
N LEU A 84 15.15 5.21 4.65
CA LEU A 84 15.99 4.08 4.20
C LEU A 84 17.48 4.42 4.09
N PRO A 85 17.90 5.53 3.44
CA PRO A 85 19.32 5.86 3.33
C PRO A 85 19.94 6.48 4.59
N ARG A 86 19.10 6.95 5.53
CA ARG A 86 19.56 7.60 6.78
C ARG A 86 19.84 6.60 7.88
N GLY A 87 19.41 5.35 7.71
CA GLY A 87 19.50 4.30 8.70
C GLY A 87 18.26 4.23 9.62
N PHE A 88 17.92 3.01 10.02
CA PHE A 88 16.81 2.71 10.91
C PHE A 88 17.18 1.56 11.84
N PRO A 89 16.85 1.64 13.13
CA PRO A 89 17.16 0.58 14.08
C PRO A 89 16.18 -0.59 13.93
N ASP A 90 16.66 -1.80 14.10
CA ASP A 90 15.81 -2.91 14.52
C ASP A 90 15.51 -2.76 16.02
N LEU A 91 14.22 -2.74 16.36
CA LEU A 91 13.78 -2.50 17.74
C LEU A 91 14.09 -3.66 18.69
N TRP A 92 14.37 -4.86 18.17
CA TRP A 92 14.70 -6.03 18.99
C TRP A 92 16.17 -6.06 19.38
N SER A 93 17.05 -5.83 18.42
CA SER A 93 18.49 -5.93 18.61
C SER A 93 19.24 -4.59 18.73
N GLY A 94 18.57 -3.49 18.42
CA GLY A 94 19.20 -2.17 18.30
C GLY A 94 20.11 -2.01 17.07
N LYS A 95 20.27 -3.05 16.26
CA LYS A 95 21.12 -3.00 15.06
C LYS A 95 20.58 -1.97 14.06
N ILE A 96 21.47 -1.09 13.60
CA ILE A 96 21.14 -0.10 12.58
C ILE A 96 21.26 -0.75 11.18
N HIS A 97 20.19 -0.66 10.42
CA HIS A 97 20.15 -1.05 9.01
C HIS A 97 20.12 0.19 8.14
N THR A 98 20.70 0.08 6.95
CA THR A 98 20.72 1.17 5.95
C THR A 98 20.54 0.56 4.56
N VAL A 99 19.67 1.16 3.75
CA VAL A 99 19.57 0.83 2.33
C VAL A 99 20.10 2.01 1.54
N ARG A 100 21.35 1.91 1.09
CA ARG A 100 21.97 2.95 0.28
C ARG A 100 21.42 2.93 -1.13
N ARG A 101 21.04 4.11 -1.70
CA ARG A 101 20.47 4.26 -3.04
C ARG A 101 19.31 3.28 -3.30
N PRO A 102 18.25 3.30 -2.49
CA PRO A 102 17.16 2.34 -2.61
C PRO A 102 16.45 2.45 -3.96
N GLU A 103 16.23 1.31 -4.60
CA GLU A 103 15.30 1.18 -5.73
C GLU A 103 13.92 0.84 -5.17
N ALA A 104 13.06 1.84 -5.00
CA ALA A 104 11.79 1.67 -4.34
C ALA A 104 10.70 1.21 -5.31
N TYR A 105 10.06 0.11 -4.95
CA TYR A 105 8.87 -0.46 -5.58
C TYR A 105 7.75 -0.50 -4.55
N LEU A 106 6.52 -0.30 -4.99
CA LEU A 106 5.36 -0.26 -4.11
C LEU A 106 4.35 -1.34 -4.51
N ILE A 107 3.75 -2.02 -3.53
CA ILE A 107 2.62 -2.92 -3.76
C ILE A 107 1.54 -2.59 -2.73
N GLY A 108 0.34 -2.24 -3.19
CA GLY A 108 -0.79 -1.92 -2.33
C GLY A 108 -2.05 -2.64 -2.74
N SER A 109 -2.96 -2.89 -1.79
CA SER A 109 -4.25 -3.49 -2.10
C SER A 109 -5.40 -2.69 -1.51
N SER A 110 -6.55 -2.66 -2.21
CA SER A 110 -7.78 -2.03 -1.72
C SER A 110 -7.51 -0.58 -1.29
N PHE A 111 -7.72 -0.25 0.00
CA PHE A 111 -7.36 1.02 0.62
C PHE A 111 -5.88 1.38 0.44
N GLY A 112 -4.96 0.42 0.45
CA GLY A 112 -3.53 0.65 0.20
C GLY A 112 -3.21 0.95 -1.26
N GLY A 113 -4.14 0.70 -2.19
CA GLY A 113 -4.02 1.06 -3.60
C GLY A 113 -3.80 2.55 -3.83
N PRO A 114 -4.66 3.45 -3.31
CA PRO A 114 -4.41 4.89 -3.33
C PRO A 114 -3.05 5.30 -2.79
N ALA A 115 -2.56 4.65 -1.72
CA ALA A 115 -1.25 4.98 -1.14
C ALA A 115 -0.12 4.78 -2.15
N VAL A 116 -0.10 3.63 -2.83
CA VAL A 116 0.95 3.33 -3.82
C VAL A 116 0.79 4.14 -5.10
N ILE A 117 -0.44 4.39 -5.54
CA ILE A 117 -0.73 5.21 -6.73
C ILE A 117 -0.26 6.65 -6.49
N LEU A 118 -0.63 7.28 -5.38
CA LEU A 118 -0.26 8.66 -5.07
C LEU A 118 1.24 8.80 -4.76
N ALA A 119 1.84 7.81 -4.10
CA ALA A 119 3.28 7.81 -3.84
C ALA A 119 4.11 7.57 -5.11
N SER A 120 3.56 6.94 -6.16
CA SER A 120 4.29 6.70 -7.42
C SER A 120 4.68 7.97 -8.17
N ARG A 121 4.08 9.13 -7.82
CA ARG A 121 4.47 10.45 -8.34
C ARG A 121 5.87 10.87 -7.88
N ASP A 122 6.34 10.33 -6.76
CA ASP A 122 7.70 10.60 -6.30
C ASP A 122 8.72 9.98 -7.27
N PRO A 123 9.73 10.76 -7.73
CA PRO A 123 10.71 10.27 -8.69
C PRO A 123 11.56 9.10 -8.19
N ARG A 124 11.67 8.91 -6.88
CA ARG A 124 12.38 7.79 -6.25
C ARG A 124 11.64 6.46 -6.37
N VAL A 125 10.33 6.50 -6.62
CA VAL A 125 9.53 5.29 -6.88
C VAL A 125 9.72 4.85 -8.32
N ARG A 126 10.24 3.63 -8.49
CA ARG A 126 10.47 3.03 -9.81
C ARG A 126 9.19 2.53 -10.44
N LYS A 127 8.44 1.71 -9.72
CA LYS A 127 7.17 1.12 -10.17
C LYS A 127 6.24 0.90 -8.98
N ALA A 128 4.93 0.92 -9.25
CA ALA A 128 3.89 0.63 -8.28
C ALA A 128 2.89 -0.39 -8.83
N VAL A 129 2.45 -1.32 -7.98
CA VAL A 129 1.40 -2.30 -8.29
C VAL A 129 0.24 -2.08 -7.32
N ALA A 130 -0.95 -1.88 -7.86
CA ALA A 130 -2.17 -1.71 -7.10
C ALA A 130 -3.14 -2.88 -7.36
N LEU A 131 -3.49 -3.63 -6.32
CA LEU A 131 -4.37 -4.79 -6.35
C LEU A 131 -5.77 -4.38 -5.89
N SER A 132 -6.79 -4.56 -6.71
CA SER A 132 -8.18 -4.13 -6.41
C SER A 132 -8.25 -2.74 -5.76
N PRO A 133 -7.57 -1.70 -6.30
CA PRO A 133 -7.44 -0.42 -5.63
C PRO A 133 -8.76 0.37 -5.62
N VAL A 134 -9.00 1.16 -4.59
CA VAL A 134 -9.94 2.26 -4.66
C VAL A 134 -9.29 3.37 -5.47
N THR A 135 -9.77 3.63 -6.68
CA THR A 135 -9.21 4.67 -7.56
C THR A 135 -9.95 6.00 -7.45
N ASP A 136 -11.21 5.99 -7.01
CA ASP A 136 -12.01 7.19 -6.73
C ASP A 136 -12.92 6.95 -5.53
N TRP A 137 -12.82 7.80 -4.50
CA TRP A 137 -13.66 7.72 -3.31
C TRP A 137 -15.08 8.25 -3.52
N ARG A 138 -15.34 9.01 -4.60
CA ARG A 138 -16.65 9.61 -4.89
C ARG A 138 -17.62 8.62 -5.54
N VAL A 139 -17.12 7.57 -6.14
CA VAL A 139 -17.97 6.63 -6.89
C VAL A 139 -18.75 5.77 -5.91
N ASP A 140 -20.07 5.84 -6.00
CA ASP A 140 -21.01 5.06 -5.17
C ASP A 140 -21.08 3.56 -5.55
N ASP A 141 -20.27 3.13 -6.51
CA ASP A 141 -20.15 1.74 -6.96
C ASP A 141 -19.45 0.83 -5.91
N LYS A 142 -19.45 1.21 -4.64
CA LYS A 142 -18.92 0.39 -3.56
C LYS A 142 -20.09 -0.27 -2.83
N ALA A 143 -19.89 -1.51 -2.46
CA ALA A 143 -20.83 -2.24 -1.62
C ALA A 143 -21.11 -1.51 -0.29
N GLU A 144 -20.19 -0.61 0.12
CA GLU A 144 -20.27 0.11 1.38
C GLU A 144 -19.91 1.60 1.22
N SER A 145 -20.78 2.47 1.77
CA SER A 145 -20.46 3.90 1.90
C SER A 145 -19.28 4.10 2.87
N ILE A 146 -18.60 5.27 2.77
CA ILE A 146 -17.51 5.65 3.68
C ILE A 146 -17.98 5.62 5.15
N ASP A 147 -19.22 5.99 5.43
CA ASP A 147 -19.77 5.98 6.81
C ASP A 147 -19.94 4.56 7.33
N LYS A 148 -20.44 3.64 6.51
CA LYS A 148 -20.54 2.22 6.87
C LYS A 148 -19.16 1.63 7.10
N LEU A 149 -18.18 1.93 6.24
CA LEU A 149 -16.81 1.49 6.40
C LEU A 149 -16.18 2.04 7.71
N ALA A 150 -16.35 3.33 8.01
CA ALA A 150 -15.87 3.93 9.25
C ALA A 150 -16.53 3.30 10.49
N THR A 151 -17.85 3.08 10.45
CA THR A 151 -18.60 2.45 11.54
C THR A 151 -18.15 1.01 11.74
N PHE A 152 -18.08 0.21 10.68
CA PHE A 152 -17.60 -1.16 10.75
C PHE A 152 -16.17 -1.23 11.31
N THR A 153 -15.28 -0.36 10.84
CA THR A 153 -13.89 -0.31 11.31
C THR A 153 -13.82 -0.04 12.82
N ARG A 154 -14.60 0.93 13.32
CA ARG A 154 -14.67 1.22 14.75
C ARG A 154 -15.22 0.06 15.57
N MET A 155 -16.29 -0.57 15.10
CA MET A 155 -16.92 -1.68 15.81
C MET A 155 -16.05 -2.93 15.86
N ALA A 156 -15.44 -3.30 14.73
CA ALA A 156 -14.70 -4.55 14.59
C ALA A 156 -13.23 -4.47 15.01
N PHE A 157 -12.62 -3.28 14.93
CA PHE A 157 -11.19 -3.09 15.16
C PHE A 157 -10.85 -2.06 16.25
N GLY A 158 -11.84 -1.35 16.78
CA GLY A 158 -11.66 -0.44 17.91
C GLY A 158 -10.45 0.48 17.75
N ASN A 159 -9.54 0.42 18.72
CA ASN A 159 -8.30 1.22 18.74
C ASN A 159 -7.27 0.79 17.68
N GLY A 160 -7.54 -0.23 16.89
CA GLY A 160 -6.72 -0.59 15.72
C GLY A 160 -6.69 0.51 14.65
N TYR A 161 -7.70 1.41 14.63
CA TYR A 161 -7.77 2.55 13.72
C TYR A 161 -8.28 3.80 14.47
N ARG A 162 -7.36 4.64 14.93
CA ARG A 162 -7.65 5.83 15.76
C ARG A 162 -7.78 7.08 14.89
N GLY A 163 -8.88 7.22 14.18
CA GLY A 163 -9.25 8.39 13.40
C GLY A 163 -10.50 9.07 13.97
N THR A 164 -10.57 10.38 13.86
CA THR A 164 -11.78 11.14 14.19
C THR A 164 -12.80 11.05 13.05
N GLU A 165 -14.07 11.31 13.33
CA GLU A 165 -15.11 11.41 12.30
C GLU A 165 -14.74 12.42 11.21
N LYS A 166 -14.19 13.58 11.61
CA LYS A 166 -13.67 14.60 10.70
C LYS A 166 -12.58 14.05 9.77
N ASP A 167 -11.73 13.14 10.25
CA ASP A 167 -10.67 12.54 9.42
C ASP A 167 -11.26 11.60 8.37
N TRP A 168 -12.29 10.82 8.71
CA TRP A 168 -12.98 9.94 7.78
C TRP A 168 -13.78 10.71 6.71
N THR A 169 -14.44 11.79 7.09
CA THR A 169 -15.24 12.60 6.15
C THR A 169 -14.40 13.24 5.06
N LYS A 170 -13.08 13.41 5.25
CA LYS A 170 -12.18 13.91 4.20
C LYS A 170 -12.20 13.02 2.94
N LEU A 171 -12.45 11.72 3.08
CA LEU A 171 -12.53 10.83 1.92
C LEU A 171 -13.70 11.19 0.99
N LYS A 172 -14.76 11.84 1.53
CA LYS A 172 -15.94 12.24 0.76
C LYS A 172 -15.72 13.48 -0.11
N ASN A 173 -14.70 14.29 0.18
CA ASN A 173 -14.48 15.57 -0.53
C ASN A 173 -13.94 15.39 -1.96
N GLY A 174 -13.60 14.17 -2.36
CA GLY A 174 -13.10 13.82 -3.69
C GLY A 174 -11.69 14.29 -3.99
N LYS A 175 -10.98 14.91 -3.04
CA LYS A 175 -9.59 15.42 -3.19
C LYS A 175 -8.61 14.67 -2.31
N PHE A 176 -8.95 14.50 -1.02
CA PHE A 176 -8.07 13.88 -0.05
C PHE A 176 -7.91 12.39 -0.34
N TYR A 177 -6.67 11.94 -0.45
CA TYR A 177 -6.31 10.53 -0.67
C TYR A 177 -7.06 9.88 -1.86
N ASN A 178 -7.30 10.66 -2.90
CA ASN A 178 -8.09 10.24 -4.07
C ASN A 178 -7.26 10.23 -5.35
N PRO A 179 -6.89 9.04 -5.89
CA PRO A 179 -6.13 8.93 -7.13
C PRO A 179 -6.78 9.63 -8.33
N ALA A 180 -8.11 9.54 -8.46
CA ALA A 180 -8.81 10.16 -9.60
C ALA A 180 -8.67 11.69 -9.62
N TYR A 181 -8.55 12.34 -8.46
CA TYR A 181 -8.30 13.77 -8.37
C TYR A 181 -6.91 14.16 -8.92
N GLU A 182 -5.94 13.28 -8.76
CA GLU A 182 -4.54 13.48 -9.14
C GLU A 182 -4.17 12.79 -10.47
N ALA A 183 -5.17 12.30 -11.22
CA ALA A 183 -4.94 11.44 -12.39
C ALA A 183 -3.98 12.05 -13.43
N SER A 184 -4.06 13.37 -13.66
CA SER A 184 -3.19 14.07 -14.60
C SER A 184 -1.72 14.12 -14.19
N SER A 185 -1.41 13.93 -12.91
CA SER A 185 -0.05 13.91 -12.35
C SER A 185 0.53 12.49 -12.19
N ILE A 186 -0.24 11.46 -12.53
CA ILE A 186 0.20 10.06 -12.43
C ILE A 186 0.91 9.64 -13.73
N ASP A 187 2.15 9.17 -13.60
CA ASP A 187 2.86 8.49 -14.68
C ASP A 187 2.34 7.04 -14.79
N GLY A 188 1.46 6.79 -15.75
CA GLY A 188 0.89 5.46 -16.00
C GLY A 188 1.94 4.40 -16.38
N GLY A 189 3.08 4.80 -16.93
CA GLY A 189 4.20 3.91 -17.24
C GLY A 189 4.84 3.29 -15.98
N LYS A 190 4.65 3.91 -14.82
CA LYS A 190 5.10 3.40 -13.52
C LYS A 190 4.05 2.54 -12.81
N LEU A 191 2.81 2.43 -13.32
CA LEU A 191 1.68 1.84 -12.60
C LEU A 191 1.12 0.60 -13.28
N LEU A 192 1.04 -0.51 -12.53
CA LEU A 192 0.27 -1.70 -12.87
C LEU A 192 -0.93 -1.80 -11.92
N ILE A 193 -2.12 -1.83 -12.48
CA ILE A 193 -3.35 -2.13 -11.75
C ILE A 193 -3.73 -3.58 -12.05
N VAL A 194 -4.02 -4.35 -11.02
CA VAL A 194 -4.56 -5.71 -11.13
C VAL A 194 -5.92 -5.74 -10.46
N HIS A 195 -6.94 -6.14 -11.18
CA HIS A 195 -8.30 -6.21 -10.66
C HIS A 195 -9.01 -7.46 -11.17
N ALA A 196 -9.91 -8.05 -10.37
CA ALA A 196 -10.76 -9.14 -10.82
C ALA A 196 -12.14 -8.60 -11.22
N GLU A 197 -12.69 -9.10 -12.32
CA GLU A 197 -14.01 -8.68 -12.81
C GLU A 197 -15.16 -9.05 -11.86
N ASP A 198 -14.95 -10.10 -11.05
CA ASP A 198 -15.89 -10.58 -10.04
C ASP A 198 -15.73 -9.95 -8.65
N ASP A 199 -14.94 -8.86 -8.52
CA ASP A 199 -14.78 -8.10 -7.28
C ASP A 199 -16.09 -7.37 -6.94
N LYS A 200 -16.70 -7.76 -5.81
CA LYS A 200 -17.95 -7.18 -5.29
C LYS A 200 -17.76 -6.11 -4.23
N ILE A 201 -16.51 -5.83 -3.83
CA ILE A 201 -16.18 -4.84 -2.81
C ILE A 201 -15.79 -3.51 -3.47
N VAL A 202 -14.86 -3.57 -4.43
CA VAL A 202 -14.46 -2.44 -5.27
C VAL A 202 -14.61 -2.88 -6.72
N TYR A 203 -15.48 -2.24 -7.48
CA TYR A 203 -15.76 -2.70 -8.84
C TYR A 203 -14.62 -2.40 -9.81
N ALA A 204 -14.27 -3.39 -10.63
CA ALA A 204 -13.17 -3.30 -11.60
C ALA A 204 -13.36 -2.16 -12.64
N LYS A 205 -14.60 -1.72 -12.88
CA LYS A 205 -14.93 -0.61 -13.79
C LYS A 205 -14.21 0.69 -13.40
N THR A 206 -14.08 0.98 -12.12
CA THR A 206 -13.38 2.21 -11.66
C THR A 206 -11.90 2.15 -12.01
N SER A 207 -11.26 1.01 -11.80
CA SER A 207 -9.87 0.76 -12.19
C SER A 207 -9.67 0.85 -13.71
N ALA A 208 -10.60 0.32 -14.51
CA ALA A 208 -10.53 0.40 -15.96
C ALA A 208 -10.63 1.86 -16.46
N THR A 209 -11.51 2.65 -15.87
CA THR A 209 -11.63 4.08 -16.18
C THR A 209 -10.35 4.84 -15.79
N PHE A 210 -9.84 4.62 -14.60
CA PHE A 210 -8.62 5.26 -14.12
C PHE A 210 -7.39 4.88 -14.96
N ALA A 211 -7.27 3.58 -15.36
CA ALA A 211 -6.17 3.13 -16.21
C ALA A 211 -6.20 3.81 -17.59
N ARG A 212 -7.38 4.01 -18.19
CA ARG A 212 -7.51 4.77 -19.44
C ARG A 212 -7.10 6.24 -19.29
N GLN A 213 -7.48 6.87 -18.19
CA GLN A 213 -7.16 8.28 -17.93
C GLN A 213 -5.65 8.53 -17.72
N THR A 214 -4.96 7.59 -17.09
CA THR A 214 -3.56 7.73 -16.69
C THR A 214 -2.57 7.04 -17.65
N GLY A 215 -3.05 6.19 -18.54
CA GLY A 215 -2.19 5.30 -19.35
C GLY A 215 -1.57 4.15 -18.51
N ALA A 216 -2.09 3.87 -17.32
CA ALA A 216 -1.61 2.78 -16.48
C ALA A 216 -1.89 1.41 -17.12
N ARG A 217 -0.96 0.46 -16.91
CA ARG A 217 -1.19 -0.91 -17.34
C ARG A 217 -2.28 -1.55 -16.47
N LEU A 218 -3.32 -2.11 -17.11
CA LEU A 218 -4.39 -2.83 -16.44
C LEU A 218 -4.29 -4.33 -16.74
N LEU A 219 -4.31 -5.15 -15.68
CA LEU A 219 -4.46 -6.59 -15.75
C LEU A 219 -5.81 -6.97 -15.13
N LEU A 220 -6.79 -7.28 -15.98
CA LEU A 220 -8.07 -7.83 -15.55
C LEU A 220 -7.98 -9.35 -15.43
N LEU A 221 -8.46 -9.88 -14.31
CA LEU A 221 -8.62 -11.30 -14.05
C LEU A 221 -10.11 -11.63 -14.12
N LYS A 222 -10.47 -12.68 -14.85
CA LYS A 222 -11.89 -13.11 -14.93
C LYS A 222 -12.48 -13.45 -13.57
N ARG A 223 -11.67 -14.06 -12.67
CA ARG A 223 -12.04 -14.45 -11.32
C ARG A 223 -10.90 -14.15 -10.35
N GLY A 224 -11.25 -13.85 -9.12
CA GLY A 224 -10.27 -13.55 -8.06
C GLY A 224 -10.90 -12.88 -6.84
N GLY A 225 -12.10 -12.36 -6.97
CA GLY A 225 -12.77 -11.57 -5.94
C GLY A 225 -11.96 -10.33 -5.58
N HIS A 226 -12.10 -9.86 -4.35
CA HIS A 226 -11.35 -8.71 -3.85
C HIS A 226 -9.90 -9.09 -3.55
N LEU A 227 -8.96 -8.58 -4.36
CA LEU A 227 -7.55 -8.95 -4.24
C LEU A 227 -6.88 -8.26 -3.05
N SER A 228 -6.22 -9.05 -2.21
CA SER A 228 -5.39 -8.60 -1.09
C SER A 228 -3.90 -8.72 -1.40
N LEU A 229 -3.03 -8.18 -0.53
CA LEU A 229 -1.58 -8.31 -0.66
C LEU A 229 -1.09 -9.76 -0.74
N SER A 230 -1.76 -10.71 -0.07
CA SER A 230 -1.38 -12.12 -0.09
C SER A 230 -1.47 -12.76 -1.47
N HIS A 231 -2.31 -12.20 -2.37
CA HIS A 231 -2.38 -12.65 -3.76
C HIS A 231 -1.07 -12.44 -4.53
N THR A 232 -0.19 -11.53 -4.05
CA THR A 232 1.17 -11.34 -4.60
C THR A 232 1.96 -12.64 -4.65
N MET A 233 1.74 -13.57 -3.72
CA MET A 233 2.44 -14.85 -3.64
C MET A 233 1.95 -15.89 -4.64
N ARG A 234 0.81 -15.67 -5.30
CA ARG A 234 0.31 -16.59 -6.34
C ARG A 234 1.32 -16.64 -7.51
N PRO A 235 1.82 -17.81 -7.92
CA PRO A 235 2.95 -17.92 -8.86
C PRO A 235 2.71 -17.19 -10.19
N GLU A 236 1.52 -17.30 -10.75
CA GLU A 236 1.17 -16.65 -12.01
C GLU A 236 1.10 -15.12 -11.89
N LEU A 237 0.50 -14.63 -10.81
CA LEU A 237 0.39 -13.20 -10.57
C LEU A 237 1.77 -12.61 -10.29
N TRP A 238 2.57 -13.26 -9.43
CA TRP A 238 3.94 -12.82 -9.17
C TRP A 238 4.78 -12.77 -10.44
N ARG A 239 4.66 -13.75 -11.34
CA ARG A 239 5.39 -13.75 -12.62
C ARG A 239 5.06 -12.52 -13.46
N LYS A 240 3.78 -12.14 -13.55
CA LYS A 240 3.31 -10.93 -14.27
C LYS A 240 3.80 -9.65 -13.59
N MET A 241 3.64 -9.55 -12.26
CA MET A 241 4.10 -8.41 -11.46
C MET A 241 5.62 -8.24 -11.57
N ARG A 242 6.40 -9.32 -11.42
CA ARG A 242 7.86 -9.28 -11.51
C ARG A 242 8.36 -8.80 -12.88
N ARG A 243 7.67 -9.15 -13.96
CA ARG A 243 8.00 -8.62 -15.30
C ARG A 243 7.80 -7.12 -15.38
N PHE A 244 6.78 -6.62 -14.73
CA PHE A 244 6.50 -5.19 -14.68
C PHE A 244 7.48 -4.43 -13.77
N LEU A 245 7.89 -5.02 -12.65
CA LEU A 245 8.81 -4.43 -11.68
C LEU A 245 10.28 -4.42 -12.17
N LYS A 246 10.62 -5.07 -13.25
CA LYS A 246 11.92 -4.98 -13.92
C LYS A 246 12.02 -3.70 -14.73
#